data_4aa95520fd875b5ce8815289996acc1e
#
_entry.id   4aa95520fd875b5ce8815289996acc1e
#
_cell.length_a   1.000
_cell.length_b   1.000
_cell.length_c   1.000
_cell.angle_alpha   90.00
_cell.angle_beta   90.00
_cell.angle_gamma   90.00
#
_symmetry.space_group_name_H-M   'P 1'
#
loop_
_entity.id
_entity.type
_entity.pdbx_description
1 polymer ?
#
loop_
_entity_poly.entity_id
_entity_poly.type
_entity_poly.pdbx_seq_one_letter_code
_entity_poly.pdbx_strand_id
1 'polypeptide(L)'
;MKKNVQRLLTISILTSMTGAGIFAINKLINASAVIRNALHNKSQYFYDWKFGRIHYTIEGSGSPLLLLHDLSPASSSVEWKFLKKQLAKDHTVYCMDLLGCGCSDRPKITYTNFLYVQLITDFIKAVIKQPTDVLTSGLSGSFAVMACKNDSSIIRRIMMINPEDLAVLNQIPDRQSKASKFLLELPLIGTLVYNILNSRPNIDLAFTEKYLHNPFHVDTELEDLYYESSHLENGAGKYLLSLIHI
;
A
#
# COMPACT_ATOMS: atom_id res chain seq x y z
N MET A 1 13.27 -51.02 5.83
CA MET A 1 12.52 -50.07 6.70
C MET A 1 13.40 -48.99 7.35
N LYS A 2 14.50 -49.33 8.04
CA LYS A 2 15.36 -48.34 8.74
C LYS A 2 15.96 -47.22 7.82
N LYS A 3 16.45 -47.51 6.60
CA LYS A 3 17.02 -46.52 5.67
C LYS A 3 16.00 -45.46 5.19
N ASN A 4 14.75 -45.84 4.96
CA ASN A 4 13.73 -44.92 4.52
C ASN A 4 13.29 -43.97 5.65
N VAL A 5 13.22 -44.48 6.88
CA VAL A 5 12.93 -43.64 8.07
C VAL A 5 14.06 -42.63 8.33
N GLN A 6 15.32 -43.05 8.20
CA GLN A 6 16.45 -42.12 8.33
C GLN A 6 16.44 -41.04 7.25
N ARG A 7 16.17 -41.40 5.98
CA ARG A 7 16.04 -40.41 4.89
C ARG A 7 14.91 -39.41 5.16
N LEU A 8 13.74 -39.89 5.59
CA LEU A 8 12.60 -39.02 5.93
C LEU A 8 12.96 -38.08 7.09
N LEU A 9 13.63 -38.57 8.13
CA LEU A 9 14.08 -37.74 9.25
C LEU A 9 15.09 -36.68 8.79
N THR A 10 16.06 -37.04 7.97
CA THR A 10 17.04 -36.10 7.44
C THR A 10 16.38 -35.02 6.59
N ILE A 11 15.43 -35.38 5.71
CA ILE A 11 14.66 -34.43 4.91
C ILE A 11 13.85 -33.51 5.81
N SER A 12 13.16 -34.03 6.81
CA SER A 12 12.37 -33.22 7.76
C SER A 12 13.25 -32.23 8.53
N ILE A 13 14.42 -32.63 9.00
CA ILE A 13 15.36 -31.75 9.70
C ILE A 13 15.87 -30.63 8.77
N LEU A 14 16.30 -30.98 7.56
CA LEU A 14 16.78 -30.00 6.59
C LEU A 14 15.66 -29.00 6.21
N THR A 15 14.46 -29.48 5.97
CA THR A 15 13.31 -28.60 5.65
C THR A 15 13.00 -27.68 6.81
N SER A 16 13.01 -28.19 8.05
CA SER A 16 12.78 -27.37 9.25
C SER A 16 13.86 -26.32 9.45
N MET A 17 15.14 -26.66 9.27
CA MET A 17 16.27 -25.71 9.36
C MET A 17 16.18 -24.62 8.28
N THR A 18 15.81 -24.99 7.05
CA THR A 18 15.62 -24.03 5.96
C THR A 18 14.45 -23.10 6.27
N GLY A 19 13.33 -23.62 6.77
CA GLY A 19 12.18 -22.82 7.17
C GLY A 19 12.50 -21.85 8.31
N ALA A 20 13.24 -22.27 9.32
CA ALA A 20 13.70 -21.43 10.42
C ALA A 20 14.64 -20.32 9.93
N GLY A 21 15.54 -20.64 9.00
CA GLY A 21 16.44 -19.65 8.36
C GLY A 21 15.67 -18.58 7.60
N ILE A 22 14.71 -18.97 6.75
CA ILE A 22 13.84 -18.02 6.01
C ILE A 22 13.03 -17.16 6.98
N PHE A 23 12.46 -17.75 8.03
CA PHE A 23 11.74 -17.01 9.05
C PHE A 23 12.61 -15.95 9.73
N ALA A 24 13.82 -16.31 10.14
CA ALA A 24 14.75 -15.39 10.77
C ALA A 24 15.15 -14.24 9.83
N ILE A 25 15.43 -14.54 8.56
CA ILE A 25 15.76 -13.53 7.55
C ILE A 25 14.59 -12.57 7.37
N ASN A 26 13.39 -13.06 7.16
CA ASN A 26 12.19 -12.23 7.01
C ASN A 26 11.98 -11.32 8.24
N LYS A 27 12.14 -11.87 9.44
CA LYS A 27 11.99 -11.09 10.68
C LYS A 27 13.05 -10.00 10.80
N LEU A 28 14.29 -10.29 10.44
CA LEU A 28 15.39 -9.31 10.45
C LEU A 28 15.14 -8.18 9.43
N ILE A 29 14.75 -8.51 8.22
CA ILE A 29 14.43 -7.51 7.18
C ILE A 29 13.33 -6.58 7.67
N ASN A 30 12.19 -7.14 8.09
CA ASN A 30 11.05 -6.34 8.55
C ASN A 30 11.39 -5.49 9.78
N ALA A 31 12.10 -6.05 10.77
CA ALA A 31 12.51 -5.31 11.96
C ALA A 31 13.49 -4.17 11.62
N SER A 32 14.45 -4.41 10.72
CA SER A 32 15.40 -3.37 10.29
C SER A 32 14.73 -2.25 9.50
N ALA A 33 13.72 -2.56 8.71
CA ALA A 33 13.00 -1.59 7.90
C ALA A 33 12.22 -0.57 8.75
N VAL A 34 11.63 -1.01 9.87
CA VAL A 34 10.78 -0.17 10.73
C VAL A 34 11.52 0.44 11.93
N ILE A 35 12.83 0.29 12.01
CA ILE A 35 13.62 0.70 13.18
C ILE A 35 13.56 2.20 13.44
N ARG A 36 13.46 2.99 12.36
CA ARG A 36 13.40 4.47 12.45
C ARG A 36 12.02 4.98 12.84
N ASN A 37 10.97 4.18 12.64
CA ASN A 37 9.58 4.53 12.94
C ASN A 37 9.18 5.94 12.44
N ALA A 38 9.65 6.30 11.26
CA ALA A 38 9.56 7.66 10.71
C ALA A 38 8.16 8.00 10.20
N LEU A 39 7.37 6.98 9.83
CA LEU A 39 5.97 7.13 9.41
C LEU A 39 5.03 7.52 10.56
N HIS A 40 5.37 7.19 11.81
CA HIS A 40 4.55 7.52 12.96
C HIS A 40 4.76 8.99 13.36
N ASN A 41 3.93 9.87 12.83
CA ASN A 41 3.94 11.30 13.14
C ASN A 41 2.92 11.64 14.26
N LYS A 42 3.12 12.80 14.95
CA LYS A 42 2.35 13.20 16.14
C LYS A 42 0.87 13.54 15.87
N SER A 43 0.49 13.82 14.63
CA SER A 43 -0.89 14.21 14.25
C SER A 43 -1.56 13.12 13.46
N GLN A 44 -1.90 12.04 14.13
CA GLN A 44 -2.53 10.88 13.52
C GLN A 44 -3.97 10.77 13.97
N TYR A 45 -4.87 10.63 13.00
CA TYR A 45 -6.27 10.27 13.22
C TYR A 45 -6.53 8.89 12.66
N PHE A 46 -7.48 8.19 13.24
CA PHE A 46 -7.91 6.89 12.76
C PHE A 46 -9.42 6.89 12.58
N TYR A 47 -9.87 6.33 11.47
CA TYR A 47 -11.25 6.03 11.19
C TYR A 47 -11.46 4.53 11.32
N ASP A 48 -12.28 4.13 12.29
CA ASP A 48 -12.65 2.72 12.49
C ASP A 48 -13.61 2.29 11.39
N TRP A 49 -13.05 1.67 10.36
CA TRP A 49 -13.82 1.15 9.23
C TRP A 49 -14.02 -0.35 9.37
N LYS A 50 -15.06 -0.89 8.74
CA LYS A 50 -15.49 -2.29 8.90
C LYS A 50 -14.43 -3.36 8.59
N PHE A 51 -13.39 -3.02 7.81
CA PHE A 51 -12.31 -3.95 7.46
C PHE A 51 -10.96 -3.62 8.11
N GLY A 52 -10.91 -2.59 8.93
CA GLY A 52 -9.70 -2.18 9.64
C GLY A 52 -9.65 -0.68 9.87
N ARG A 53 -8.72 -0.24 10.69
CA ARG A 53 -8.52 1.18 10.99
C ARG A 53 -7.81 1.85 9.84
N ILE A 54 -8.32 2.99 9.45
CA ILE A 54 -7.81 3.81 8.36
C ILE A 54 -7.11 5.02 8.97
N HIS A 55 -5.81 5.09 8.75
CA HIS A 55 -5.01 6.24 9.15
C HIS A 55 -5.26 7.43 8.21
N TYR A 56 -5.36 8.63 8.78
CA TYR A 56 -5.39 9.86 8.00
C TYR A 56 -4.84 11.04 8.80
N THR A 57 -4.46 12.09 8.10
CA THR A 57 -4.05 13.37 8.68
C THR A 57 -4.95 14.48 8.18
N ILE A 58 -5.08 15.56 8.99
CA ILE A 58 -5.83 16.76 8.63
C ILE A 58 -4.90 17.95 8.81
N GLU A 59 -4.82 18.82 7.79
CA GLU A 59 -4.08 20.07 7.85
C GLU A 59 -4.83 21.21 7.15
N GLY A 60 -4.62 22.44 7.63
CA GLY A 60 -5.20 23.64 7.03
C GLY A 60 -6.66 23.91 7.40
N SER A 61 -7.24 24.88 6.70
CA SER A 61 -8.64 25.29 6.87
C SER A 61 -9.19 25.80 5.53
N GLY A 62 -10.48 25.58 5.29
CA GLY A 62 -11.14 25.96 4.04
C GLY A 62 -11.98 24.81 3.44
N SER A 63 -12.16 24.84 2.13
CA SER A 63 -12.92 23.78 1.46
C SER A 63 -12.22 22.42 1.58
N PRO A 64 -12.96 21.30 1.78
CA PRO A 64 -12.35 19.98 1.96
C PRO A 64 -11.69 19.51 0.68
N LEU A 65 -10.50 18.92 0.85
CA LEU A 65 -9.71 18.27 -0.20
C LEU A 65 -9.18 16.94 0.31
N LEU A 66 -9.55 15.83 -0.34
CA LEU A 66 -9.06 14.49 -0.03
C LEU A 66 -7.91 14.12 -0.95
N LEU A 67 -6.78 13.74 -0.39
CA LEU A 67 -5.59 13.25 -1.11
C LEU A 67 -5.51 11.74 -0.98
N LEU A 68 -5.44 11.03 -2.12
CA LEU A 68 -5.34 9.59 -2.23
C LEU A 68 -4.07 9.22 -2.97
N HIS A 69 -3.14 8.57 -2.29
CA HIS A 69 -1.88 8.07 -2.85
C HIS A 69 -2.11 6.91 -3.84
N ASP A 70 -1.10 6.59 -4.63
CA ASP A 70 -1.14 5.41 -5.52
C ASP A 70 -1.26 4.10 -4.71
N LEU A 71 -1.87 3.08 -5.30
CA LEU A 71 -2.08 1.80 -4.64
C LEU A 71 -0.88 0.87 -4.83
N SER A 72 0.03 0.93 -3.88
CA SER A 72 1.13 -0.04 -3.77
C SER A 72 1.43 -0.32 -2.29
N PRO A 73 2.03 -1.48 -1.95
CA PRO A 73 2.40 -1.78 -0.56
C PRO A 73 3.37 -0.78 0.06
N ALA A 74 4.17 -0.11 -0.77
CA ALA A 74 5.15 0.89 -0.35
C ALA A 74 4.55 2.30 -0.26
N SER A 75 3.45 2.58 -0.98
CA SER A 75 2.80 3.89 -1.02
C SER A 75 2.09 4.22 0.28
N SER A 76 1.99 5.51 0.58
CA SER A 76 1.25 6.05 1.72
C SER A 76 0.99 7.54 1.52
N SER A 77 0.34 8.18 2.46
CA SER A 77 0.10 9.63 2.46
C SER A 77 1.37 10.49 2.41
N VAL A 78 2.56 9.91 2.64
CA VAL A 78 3.85 10.60 2.49
C VAL A 78 4.13 11.02 1.04
N GLU A 79 3.48 10.41 0.05
CA GLU A 79 3.52 10.83 -1.35
C GLU A 79 3.17 12.31 -1.51
N TRP A 80 2.31 12.83 -0.64
CA TRP A 80 1.84 14.21 -0.64
C TRP A 80 2.68 15.16 0.21
N LYS A 81 3.82 14.70 0.77
CA LYS A 81 4.68 15.46 1.71
C LYS A 81 4.95 16.89 1.24
N PHE A 82 5.25 17.08 -0.04
CA PHE A 82 5.60 18.38 -0.59
C PHE A 82 4.39 19.26 -0.96
N LEU A 83 3.30 18.64 -1.42
CA LEU A 83 2.10 19.36 -1.85
C LEU A 83 1.17 19.71 -0.69
N LYS A 84 1.09 18.86 0.32
CA LYS A 84 0.13 18.99 1.43
C LYS A 84 0.18 20.35 2.11
N LYS A 85 1.37 20.86 2.43
CA LYS A 85 1.55 22.17 3.09
C LYS A 85 1.11 23.34 2.22
N GLN A 86 1.25 23.24 0.91
CA GLN A 86 0.83 24.30 0.00
C GLN A 86 -0.70 24.30 -0.15
N LEU A 87 -1.29 23.14 -0.33
CA LEU A 87 -2.73 22.97 -0.44
C LEU A 87 -3.47 23.34 0.85
N ALA A 88 -2.84 23.11 2.01
CA ALA A 88 -3.39 23.43 3.33
C ALA A 88 -3.53 24.94 3.60
N LYS A 89 -3.01 25.81 2.74
CA LYS A 89 -3.20 27.28 2.85
C LYS A 89 -4.66 27.68 2.56
N ASP A 90 -5.30 26.97 1.63
CA ASP A 90 -6.61 27.33 1.11
C ASP A 90 -7.66 26.23 1.30
N HIS A 91 -7.23 25.04 1.77
CA HIS A 91 -8.07 23.86 1.93
C HIS A 91 -7.91 23.21 3.31
N THR A 92 -8.96 22.57 3.76
CA THR A 92 -8.86 21.53 4.79
C THR A 92 -8.45 20.22 4.09
N VAL A 93 -7.17 19.89 4.17
CA VAL A 93 -6.56 18.77 3.46
C VAL A 93 -6.62 17.51 4.31
N TYR A 94 -7.31 16.48 3.81
CA TYR A 94 -7.35 15.14 4.36
C TYR A 94 -6.39 14.25 3.55
N CYS A 95 -5.34 13.73 4.17
CA CYS A 95 -4.47 12.73 3.54
C CYS A 95 -4.78 11.37 4.16
N MET A 96 -5.29 10.44 3.39
CA MET A 96 -5.68 9.11 3.85
C MET A 96 -4.67 8.07 3.37
N ASP A 97 -4.25 7.19 4.28
CA ASP A 97 -3.58 5.95 3.91
C ASP A 97 -4.65 4.92 3.54
N LEU A 98 -4.60 4.39 2.32
CA LEU A 98 -5.53 3.36 1.88
C LEU A 98 -5.35 2.08 2.72
N LEU A 99 -6.42 1.30 2.91
CA LEU A 99 -6.34 0.02 3.61
C LEU A 99 -5.25 -0.88 2.98
N GLY A 100 -4.37 -1.43 3.78
CA GLY A 100 -3.23 -2.20 3.30
C GLY A 100 -1.96 -1.37 3.05
N CYS A 101 -2.01 -0.04 3.21
CA CYS A 101 -0.93 0.89 2.93
C CYS A 101 -0.61 1.78 4.14
N GLY A 102 0.59 2.38 4.16
CA GLY A 102 0.98 3.35 5.17
C GLY A 102 0.75 2.87 6.60
N CYS A 103 0.17 3.72 7.44
CA CYS A 103 -0.18 3.42 8.83
C CYS A 103 -1.61 2.86 8.99
N SER A 104 -2.35 2.58 7.90
CA SER A 104 -3.63 1.86 7.93
C SER A 104 -3.43 0.36 8.16
N ASP A 105 -4.41 -0.29 8.78
CA ASP A 105 -4.40 -1.73 9.01
C ASP A 105 -4.23 -2.53 7.72
N ARG A 106 -3.58 -3.70 7.81
CA ARG A 106 -3.29 -4.61 6.68
C ARG A 106 -3.95 -5.98 6.88
N PRO A 107 -5.29 -6.05 6.89
CA PRO A 107 -5.99 -7.31 7.12
C PRO A 107 -5.68 -8.34 6.02
N LYS A 108 -5.65 -9.61 6.42
CA LYS A 108 -5.52 -10.73 5.49
C LYS A 108 -6.86 -11.01 4.82
N ILE A 109 -7.20 -10.18 3.84
CA ILE A 109 -8.44 -10.28 3.06
C ILE A 109 -8.12 -10.27 1.57
N THR A 110 -9.12 -10.54 0.73
CA THR A 110 -9.01 -10.26 -0.71
C THR A 110 -9.29 -8.79 -0.94
N TYR A 111 -8.28 -8.06 -1.34
CA TYR A 111 -8.41 -6.68 -1.76
C TYR A 111 -9.07 -6.62 -3.13
N THR A 112 -10.00 -5.70 -3.33
CA THR A 112 -10.73 -5.52 -4.60
C THR A 112 -10.91 -4.03 -4.90
N ASN A 113 -11.11 -3.69 -6.17
CA ASN A 113 -11.41 -2.31 -6.56
C ASN A 113 -12.64 -1.78 -5.82
N PHE A 114 -13.69 -2.61 -5.66
CA PHE A 114 -14.91 -2.25 -4.94
C PHE A 114 -14.68 -1.93 -3.47
N LEU A 115 -13.73 -2.60 -2.83
CA LEU A 115 -13.34 -2.32 -1.44
C LEU A 115 -12.86 -0.87 -1.30
N TYR A 116 -12.00 -0.41 -2.22
CA TYR A 116 -11.48 0.97 -2.19
C TYR A 116 -12.54 2.00 -2.58
N VAL A 117 -13.38 1.70 -3.56
CA VAL A 117 -14.55 2.56 -3.90
C VAL A 117 -15.43 2.76 -2.68
N GLN A 118 -15.70 1.69 -1.94
CA GLN A 118 -16.51 1.77 -0.72
C GLN A 118 -15.78 2.51 0.40
N LEU A 119 -14.47 2.26 0.59
CA LEU A 119 -13.67 2.98 1.58
C LEU A 119 -13.73 4.49 1.36
N ILE A 120 -13.50 4.95 0.12
CA ILE A 120 -13.54 6.37 -0.23
C ILE A 120 -14.94 6.95 0.06
N THR A 121 -15.99 6.26 -0.37
CA THR A 121 -17.37 6.69 -0.13
C THR A 121 -17.68 6.81 1.35
N ASP A 122 -17.36 5.78 2.12
CA ASP A 122 -17.63 5.72 3.57
C ASP A 122 -16.81 6.78 4.32
N PHE A 123 -15.54 6.97 3.94
CA PHE A 123 -14.67 7.99 4.53
C PHE A 123 -15.20 9.42 4.30
N ILE A 124 -15.60 9.75 3.07
CA ILE A 124 -16.17 11.06 2.79
C ILE A 124 -17.43 11.28 3.61
N LYS A 125 -18.34 10.30 3.68
CA LYS A 125 -19.60 10.41 4.43
C LYS A 125 -19.41 10.44 5.95
N ALA A 126 -18.50 9.67 6.48
CA ALA A 126 -18.32 9.51 7.93
C ALA A 126 -17.36 10.55 8.53
N VAL A 127 -16.27 10.88 7.83
CA VAL A 127 -15.20 11.73 8.34
C VAL A 127 -15.31 13.15 7.81
N ILE A 128 -15.37 13.33 6.49
CA ILE A 128 -15.41 14.67 5.87
C ILE A 128 -16.80 15.31 6.01
N LYS A 129 -17.86 14.53 5.84
CA LYS A 129 -19.28 14.86 6.04
C LYS A 129 -19.82 15.98 5.13
N GLN A 130 -19.14 16.24 4.04
CA GLN A 130 -19.56 17.23 3.04
C GLN A 130 -18.95 16.90 1.68
N PRO A 131 -19.53 17.39 0.56
CA PRO A 131 -18.94 17.20 -0.76
C PRO A 131 -17.50 17.72 -0.80
N THR A 132 -16.58 16.90 -1.32
CA THR A 132 -15.15 17.19 -1.32
C THR A 132 -14.55 17.19 -2.71
N ASP A 133 -13.47 17.92 -2.90
CA ASP A 133 -12.57 17.72 -4.04
C ASP A 133 -11.62 16.57 -3.73
N VAL A 134 -11.24 15.81 -4.75
CA VAL A 134 -10.35 14.65 -4.59
C VAL A 134 -9.17 14.81 -5.51
N LEU A 135 -7.96 14.69 -4.96
CA LEU A 135 -6.71 14.61 -5.72
C LEU A 135 -6.15 13.19 -5.55
N THR A 136 -5.86 12.54 -6.65
CA THR A 136 -5.43 11.14 -6.67
C THR A 136 -4.13 10.97 -7.43
N SER A 137 -3.39 9.91 -7.11
CA SER A 137 -2.24 9.44 -7.86
C SER A 137 -2.47 8.01 -8.33
N GLY A 138 -2.00 7.67 -9.54
CA GLY A 138 -2.01 6.33 -10.10
C GLY A 138 -3.38 5.66 -10.11
N LEU A 139 -3.43 4.42 -9.62
CA LEU A 139 -4.61 3.55 -9.64
C LEU A 139 -5.77 4.10 -8.79
N SER A 140 -5.51 4.89 -7.74
CA SER A 140 -6.56 5.44 -6.87
C SER A 140 -7.51 6.39 -7.61
N GLY A 141 -7.08 6.94 -8.75
CA GLY A 141 -7.94 7.73 -9.64
C GLY A 141 -9.17 6.97 -10.12
N SER A 142 -9.01 5.73 -10.50
CA SER A 142 -10.12 4.87 -10.95
C SER A 142 -11.15 4.62 -9.84
N PHE A 143 -10.69 4.48 -8.60
CA PHE A 143 -11.59 4.29 -7.44
C PHE A 143 -12.39 5.55 -7.14
N ALA A 144 -11.76 6.74 -7.22
CA ALA A 144 -12.44 8.01 -7.03
C ALA A 144 -13.50 8.25 -8.12
N VAL A 145 -13.20 7.94 -9.37
CA VAL A 145 -14.17 8.02 -10.49
C VAL A 145 -15.35 7.09 -10.26
N MET A 146 -15.11 5.86 -9.83
CA MET A 146 -16.18 4.90 -9.53
C MET A 146 -17.00 5.31 -8.30
N ALA A 147 -16.38 5.86 -7.26
CA ALA A 147 -17.10 6.40 -6.11
C ALA A 147 -18.01 7.57 -6.52
N CYS A 148 -17.52 8.49 -7.34
CA CYS A 148 -18.30 9.60 -7.90
C CYS A 148 -19.43 9.10 -8.80
N LYS A 149 -19.23 8.07 -9.60
CA LYS A 149 -20.27 7.46 -10.43
C LYS A 149 -21.39 6.84 -9.58
N ASN A 150 -21.03 6.20 -8.46
CA ASN A 150 -22.01 5.57 -7.57
C ASN A 150 -22.80 6.60 -6.76
N ASP A 151 -22.16 7.70 -6.36
CA ASP A 151 -22.80 8.79 -5.61
C ASP A 151 -22.14 10.14 -6.00
N SER A 152 -22.72 10.81 -6.97
CA SER A 152 -22.19 12.09 -7.49
C SER A 152 -22.32 13.25 -6.50
N SER A 153 -23.03 13.08 -5.39
CA SER A 153 -23.22 14.14 -4.40
C SER A 153 -22.03 14.32 -3.46
N ILE A 154 -21.15 13.32 -3.35
CA ILE A 154 -20.04 13.32 -2.37
C ILE A 154 -18.74 13.90 -2.93
N ILE A 155 -18.53 13.88 -4.25
CA ILE A 155 -17.33 14.37 -4.90
C ILE A 155 -17.69 15.49 -5.87
N ARG A 156 -17.07 16.66 -5.69
CA ARG A 156 -17.29 17.83 -6.56
C ARG A 156 -16.40 17.80 -7.79
N ARG A 157 -15.11 17.54 -7.60
CA ARG A 157 -14.08 17.51 -8.65
C ARG A 157 -13.06 16.41 -8.35
N ILE A 158 -12.56 15.78 -9.41
CA ILE A 158 -11.46 14.81 -9.32
C ILE A 158 -10.30 15.35 -10.14
N MET A 159 -9.15 15.42 -9.51
CA MET A 159 -7.86 15.72 -10.14
C MET A 159 -7.02 14.45 -10.07
N MET A 160 -6.47 14.03 -11.20
CA MET A 160 -5.69 12.79 -11.29
C MET A 160 -4.27 13.09 -11.77
N ILE A 161 -3.28 12.61 -11.03
CA ILE A 161 -1.86 12.64 -11.38
C ILE A 161 -1.47 11.24 -11.83
N ASN A 162 -0.92 11.14 -13.03
CA ASN A 162 -0.46 9.88 -13.63
C ASN A 162 -1.48 8.73 -13.49
N PRO A 163 -2.75 8.91 -13.94
CA PRO A 163 -3.74 7.85 -13.81
C PRO A 163 -3.29 6.61 -14.59
N GLU A 164 -3.67 5.43 -14.09
CA GLU A 164 -3.40 4.17 -14.81
C GLU A 164 -4.12 4.14 -16.17
N ASP A 165 -3.46 3.51 -17.15
CA ASP A 165 -4.02 3.32 -18.50
C ASP A 165 -5.27 2.42 -18.43
N LEU A 166 -6.28 2.78 -19.24
CA LEU A 166 -7.50 1.99 -19.39
C LEU A 166 -7.21 0.55 -19.88
N ALA A 167 -6.15 0.35 -20.63
CA ALA A 167 -5.72 -0.98 -21.06
C ALA A 167 -5.29 -1.85 -19.86
N VAL A 168 -4.58 -1.28 -18.90
CA VAL A 168 -4.18 -1.97 -17.65
C VAL A 168 -5.41 -2.27 -16.79
N LEU A 169 -6.33 -1.32 -16.67
CA LEU A 169 -7.55 -1.48 -15.87
C LEU A 169 -8.50 -2.56 -16.42
N ASN A 170 -8.42 -2.86 -17.71
CA ASN A 170 -9.23 -3.88 -18.39
C ASN A 170 -8.54 -5.24 -18.51
N GLN A 171 -7.35 -5.42 -17.96
CA GLN A 171 -6.67 -6.71 -18.00
C GLN A 171 -7.41 -7.75 -17.18
N ILE A 172 -7.58 -8.94 -17.78
CA ILE A 172 -8.17 -10.10 -17.11
C ILE A 172 -7.01 -10.92 -16.52
N PRO A 173 -7.12 -11.36 -15.26
CA PRO A 173 -6.09 -12.17 -14.62
C PRO A 173 -5.82 -13.46 -15.40
N ASP A 174 -4.58 -13.60 -15.83
CA ASP A 174 -4.10 -14.78 -16.55
C ASP A 174 -3.62 -15.89 -15.60
N ARG A 175 -3.06 -16.97 -16.16
CA ARG A 175 -2.49 -18.08 -15.38
C ARG A 175 -1.24 -17.63 -14.57
N GLN A 176 -0.47 -16.68 -15.10
CA GLN A 176 0.74 -16.19 -14.44
C GLN A 176 0.37 -15.35 -13.21
N SER A 177 -0.62 -14.47 -13.34
CA SER A 177 -1.16 -13.69 -12.21
C SER A 177 -1.64 -14.58 -11.07
N LYS A 178 -2.37 -15.67 -11.40
CA LYS A 178 -2.84 -16.65 -10.40
C LYS A 178 -1.68 -17.40 -9.72
N ALA A 179 -0.65 -17.77 -10.47
CA ALA A 179 0.54 -18.42 -9.92
C ALA A 179 1.34 -17.48 -9.01
N SER A 180 1.50 -16.21 -9.41
CA SER A 180 2.17 -15.18 -8.63
C SER A 180 1.43 -14.91 -7.31
N LYS A 181 0.10 -14.80 -7.37
CA LYS A 181 -0.74 -14.70 -6.17
C LYS A 181 -0.53 -15.86 -5.23
N PHE A 182 -0.62 -17.09 -5.73
CA PHE A 182 -0.40 -18.30 -4.93
C PHE A 182 0.98 -18.28 -4.25
N LEU A 183 2.04 -17.91 -5.00
CA LEU A 183 3.40 -17.85 -4.47
C LEU A 183 3.51 -16.80 -3.33
N LEU A 184 2.93 -15.61 -3.51
CA LEU A 184 2.95 -14.54 -2.51
C LEU A 184 2.15 -14.90 -1.24
N GLU A 185 1.08 -15.69 -1.38
CA GLU A 185 0.26 -16.13 -0.26
C GLU A 185 0.91 -17.25 0.57
N LEU A 186 1.95 -17.94 0.04
CA LEU A 186 2.66 -18.97 0.80
C LEU A 186 3.27 -18.39 2.08
N PRO A 187 3.15 -19.09 3.21
CA PRO A 187 3.86 -18.70 4.42
C PRO A 187 5.37 -18.76 4.21
N LEU A 188 6.13 -17.91 4.85
CA LEU A 188 7.59 -17.79 4.79
C LEU A 188 8.14 -17.42 3.40
N ILE A 189 7.93 -18.28 2.40
CA ILE A 189 8.42 -18.08 1.02
C ILE A 189 7.77 -16.84 0.40
N GLY A 190 6.45 -16.71 0.51
CA GLY A 190 5.74 -15.54 -0.02
C GLY A 190 6.19 -14.24 0.63
N THR A 191 6.48 -14.27 1.94
CA THR A 191 7.06 -13.10 2.63
C THR A 191 8.48 -12.80 2.17
N LEU A 192 9.30 -13.83 1.91
CA LEU A 192 10.65 -13.64 1.37
C LEU A 192 10.61 -13.01 -0.03
N VAL A 193 9.76 -13.54 -0.92
CA VAL A 193 9.56 -12.98 -2.27
C VAL A 193 9.06 -11.53 -2.17
N TYR A 194 8.09 -11.27 -1.31
CA TYR A 194 7.60 -9.92 -1.05
C TYR A 194 8.71 -8.96 -0.59
N ASN A 195 9.56 -9.38 0.35
CA ASN A 195 10.68 -8.56 0.84
C ASN A 195 11.73 -8.31 -0.26
N ILE A 196 11.94 -9.24 -1.18
CA ILE A 196 12.80 -9.05 -2.34
C ILE A 196 12.19 -8.01 -3.29
N LEU A 197 10.91 -8.13 -3.60
CA LEU A 197 10.21 -7.18 -4.49
C LEU A 197 10.17 -5.76 -3.92
N ASN A 198 10.09 -5.61 -2.60
CA ASN A 198 10.10 -4.31 -1.91
C ASN A 198 11.47 -4.00 -1.28
N SER A 199 12.56 -4.57 -1.81
CA SER A 199 13.91 -4.24 -1.37
C SER A 199 14.29 -2.81 -1.75
N ARG A 200 15.24 -2.20 -1.02
CA ARG A 200 15.73 -0.84 -1.30
C ARG A 200 16.13 -0.63 -2.76
N PRO A 201 16.90 -1.54 -3.42
CA PRO A 201 17.23 -1.36 -4.83
C PRO A 201 16.00 -1.33 -5.75
N ASN A 202 14.96 -2.10 -5.45
CA ASN A 202 13.75 -2.10 -6.26
C ASN A 202 12.89 -0.86 -6.02
N ILE A 203 12.89 -0.31 -4.81
CA ILE A 203 12.22 0.97 -4.51
C ILE A 203 12.97 2.11 -5.20
N ASP A 204 14.30 2.16 -5.11
CA ASP A 204 15.15 3.13 -5.80
C ASP A 204 14.92 3.09 -7.33
N LEU A 205 14.88 1.88 -7.91
CA LEU A 205 14.55 1.70 -9.33
C LEU A 205 13.17 2.24 -9.67
N ALA A 206 12.16 2.02 -8.81
CA ALA A 206 10.81 2.56 -9.03
C ALA A 206 10.79 4.10 -8.98
N PHE A 207 11.58 4.72 -8.09
CA PHE A 207 11.72 6.16 -8.03
C PHE A 207 12.38 6.71 -9.29
N THR A 208 13.46 6.09 -9.77
CA THR A 208 14.22 6.55 -10.93
C THR A 208 13.50 6.32 -12.25
N GLU A 209 12.73 5.24 -12.39
CA GLU A 209 12.09 4.89 -13.65
C GLU A 209 10.62 5.30 -13.74
N LYS A 210 9.89 5.31 -12.63
CA LYS A 210 8.43 5.49 -12.64
C LYS A 210 7.96 6.80 -12.02
N TYR A 211 8.54 7.21 -10.88
CA TYR A 211 7.97 8.28 -10.07
C TYR A 211 8.60 9.65 -10.31
N LEU A 212 9.87 9.73 -10.70
CA LEU A 212 10.57 11.00 -10.86
C LEU A 212 10.93 11.28 -12.32
N HIS A 213 10.65 12.52 -12.76
CA HIS A 213 11.13 13.00 -14.06
C HIS A 213 12.66 13.14 -14.10
N ASN A 214 13.30 13.47 -12.99
CA ASN A 214 14.74 13.58 -12.86
C ASN A 214 15.28 12.56 -11.85
N PRO A 215 15.89 11.45 -12.32
CA PRO A 215 16.39 10.37 -11.46
C PRO A 215 17.55 10.79 -10.53
N PHE A 216 18.17 11.95 -10.78
CA PHE A 216 19.27 12.45 -9.96
C PHE A 216 18.82 13.26 -8.73
N HIS A 217 17.53 13.46 -8.54
CA HIS A 217 16.95 14.22 -7.43
C HIS A 217 16.05 13.33 -6.56
N VAL A 218 16.50 12.13 -6.24
CA VAL A 218 15.78 11.23 -5.35
C VAL A 218 15.91 11.74 -3.90
N ASP A 219 14.79 11.96 -3.23
CA ASP A 219 14.77 12.26 -1.79
C ASP A 219 14.96 10.94 -1.02
N THR A 220 16.16 10.73 -0.49
CA THR A 220 16.49 9.52 0.28
C THR A 220 15.62 9.34 1.52
N GLU A 221 15.10 10.43 2.10
CA GLU A 221 14.14 10.35 3.20
C GLU A 221 12.80 9.77 2.71
N LEU A 222 12.37 10.16 1.51
CA LEU A 222 11.15 9.64 0.92
C LEU A 222 11.28 8.15 0.58
N GLU A 223 12.42 7.72 0.04
CA GLU A 223 12.73 6.29 -0.18
C GLU A 223 12.70 5.48 1.12
N ASP A 224 13.30 6.01 2.18
CA ASP A 224 13.28 5.37 3.50
C ASP A 224 11.83 5.20 4.00
N LEU A 225 10.96 6.19 3.81
CA LEU A 225 9.55 6.13 4.18
C LEU A 225 8.77 5.08 3.37
N TYR A 226 9.04 4.97 2.06
CA TYR A 226 8.46 3.93 1.21
C TYR A 226 8.93 2.53 1.61
N TYR A 227 10.23 2.40 1.91
CA TYR A 227 10.78 1.14 2.40
C TYR A 227 10.17 0.73 3.75
N GLU A 228 10.06 1.67 4.69
CA GLU A 228 9.39 1.44 5.98
C GLU A 228 7.92 1.05 5.77
N SER A 229 7.18 1.82 4.95
CA SER A 229 5.77 1.54 4.64
C SER A 229 5.57 0.11 4.16
N SER A 230 6.37 -0.36 3.21
CA SER A 230 6.22 -1.71 2.64
C SER A 230 6.44 -2.83 3.66
N HIS A 231 7.19 -2.59 4.74
CA HIS A 231 7.59 -3.62 5.72
C HIS A 231 6.82 -3.57 7.04
N LEU A 232 5.88 -2.64 7.20
CA LEU A 232 5.00 -2.60 8.36
C LEU A 232 4.21 -3.92 8.50
N GLU A 233 3.85 -4.26 9.74
CA GLU A 233 3.10 -5.48 10.06
C GLU A 233 3.72 -6.77 9.49
N ASN A 234 5.05 -6.86 9.55
CA ASN A 234 5.81 -8.03 9.09
C ASN A 234 5.57 -8.40 7.62
N GLY A 235 5.43 -7.42 6.75
CA GLY A 235 5.24 -7.63 5.32
C GLY A 235 3.82 -8.08 4.95
N ALA A 236 2.82 -7.72 5.74
CA ALA A 236 1.42 -8.00 5.45
C ALA A 236 0.93 -7.33 4.14
N GLY A 237 1.64 -6.33 3.63
CA GLY A 237 1.40 -5.72 2.31
C GLY A 237 1.42 -6.72 1.13
N LYS A 238 1.96 -7.93 1.32
CA LYS A 238 1.93 -8.99 0.30
C LYS A 238 0.51 -9.37 -0.17
N TYR A 239 -0.49 -9.23 0.70
CA TYR A 239 -1.88 -9.51 0.35
C TYR A 239 -2.47 -8.46 -0.60
N LEU A 240 -1.95 -7.22 -0.54
CA LEU A 240 -2.30 -6.15 -1.46
C LEU A 240 -1.76 -6.40 -2.86
N LEU A 241 -0.54 -6.94 -2.98
CA LEU A 241 0.05 -7.30 -4.29
C LEU A 241 -0.83 -8.27 -5.08
N SER A 242 -1.65 -9.05 -4.41
CA SER A 242 -2.58 -9.96 -5.08
C SER A 242 -3.68 -9.24 -5.86
N LEU A 243 -4.00 -7.98 -5.55
CA LEU A 243 -4.93 -7.14 -6.31
C LEU A 243 -4.24 -6.51 -7.53
N ILE A 244 -3.03 -5.99 -7.34
CA ILE A 244 -2.31 -5.22 -8.37
C ILE A 244 -1.90 -6.11 -9.56
N HIS A 245 -1.79 -7.43 -9.33
CA HIS A 245 -1.45 -8.43 -10.34
C HIS A 245 -2.66 -9.27 -10.80
N ILE A 246 -3.88 -8.92 -10.42
CA ILE A 246 -5.14 -9.46 -10.88
C ILE A 246 -5.85 -8.44 -11.76
#